data_02fa120dc819eca8355db45953459c8f
#
_entry.id   02fa120dc819eca8355db45953459c8f
#
_cell.length_a   1.000
_cell.length_b   1.000
_cell.length_c   1.000
_cell.angle_alpha   90.00
_cell.angle_beta   90.00
_cell.angle_gamma   90.00
#
_symmetry.space_group_name_H-M   'P 1'
#
loop_
_entity.id
_entity.type
_entity.pdbx_description
1 polymer ?
#
loop_
_entity_poly.entity_id
_entity_poly.type
_entity_poly.pdbx_seq_one_letter_code
_entity_poly.pdbx_strand_id
1 'polypeptide(L)'
;FMQMGAECDVLSNKPDGVNINDNCGSTHLENLQKYVVEHGLMAGFAFDGDADRLLAVDENGDVVDGDKIIAICAKDMKERGELDGDAAVVTVMSNMGFHKFCADNDIHCEITKVGDRYVLERMLEKGYAIGGEQSGHVIFLHHSTTGDGEVTAAQVLQTMKRTGKSLSELAKCMEVYPQVLKNVRVSNIGKVRFSSDEEIKKAIAKAEAELGEDGRVLVRVSGTE
;
A
#
# COMPACT_ATOMS: atom_id res chain seq x y z
N PHE A 1 -21.20 -1.98 0.09
CA PHE A 1 -21.24 -0.95 1.14
C PHE A 1 -22.67 -0.48 1.44
N MET A 2 -23.49 -0.17 0.45
CA MET A 2 -24.90 0.23 0.67
C MET A 2 -25.68 -0.81 1.50
N GLN A 3 -25.51 -2.11 1.22
CA GLN A 3 -26.13 -3.19 2.01
C GLN A 3 -25.63 -3.24 3.47
N MET A 4 -24.46 -2.68 3.74
CA MET A 4 -23.88 -2.53 5.08
C MET A 4 -24.34 -1.25 5.79
N GLY A 5 -25.19 -0.44 5.13
CA GLY A 5 -25.75 0.80 5.67
C GLY A 5 -24.92 2.05 5.39
N ALA A 6 -23.97 2.00 4.46
CA ALA A 6 -23.23 3.18 4.03
C ALA A 6 -24.02 3.96 2.97
N GLU A 7 -23.98 5.29 3.03
CA GLU A 7 -24.37 6.16 1.93
C GLU A 7 -23.18 6.29 0.98
N CYS A 8 -23.36 5.99 -0.30
CA CYS A 8 -22.28 5.89 -1.27
C CYS A 8 -22.62 6.63 -2.56
N ASP A 9 -21.71 7.47 -3.00
CA ASP A 9 -21.66 7.99 -4.35
C ASP A 9 -20.73 7.09 -5.18
N VAL A 10 -21.13 6.77 -6.40
CA VAL A 10 -20.35 5.88 -7.28
C VAL A 10 -19.89 6.65 -8.50
N LEU A 11 -18.59 6.81 -8.66
CA LEU A 11 -17.96 7.46 -9.79
C LEU A 11 -17.55 6.42 -10.86
N SER A 12 -17.42 6.88 -12.11
CA SER A 12 -16.90 6.07 -13.24
C SER A 12 -17.64 4.74 -13.45
N ASN A 13 -18.97 4.73 -13.21
CA ASN A 13 -19.82 3.53 -13.24
C ASN A 13 -20.49 3.27 -14.59
N LYS A 14 -19.91 3.75 -15.69
CA LYS A 14 -20.43 3.54 -17.06
C LYS A 14 -19.38 2.84 -17.92
N PRO A 15 -19.12 1.55 -17.71
CA PRO A 15 -18.16 0.79 -18.51
C PRO A 15 -18.70 0.64 -19.95
N ASP A 16 -17.81 0.79 -20.93
CA ASP A 16 -18.11 0.61 -22.35
C ASP A 16 -17.28 -0.51 -23.02
N GLY A 17 -16.46 -1.21 -22.23
CA GLY A 17 -15.60 -2.31 -22.67
C GLY A 17 -14.19 -1.88 -23.08
N VAL A 18 -13.89 -0.57 -23.16
CA VAL A 18 -12.57 -0.05 -23.53
C VAL A 18 -12.07 1.08 -22.61
N ASN A 19 -12.90 1.57 -21.69
CA ASN A 19 -12.60 2.68 -20.79
C ASN A 19 -12.14 2.26 -19.39
N ILE A 20 -11.64 1.05 -19.23
CA ILE A 20 -11.08 0.58 -17.96
C ILE A 20 -9.92 1.49 -17.52
N ASN A 21 -9.97 1.97 -16.26
CA ASN A 21 -8.98 2.90 -15.69
C ASN A 21 -8.81 4.24 -16.42
N ASP A 22 -9.74 4.60 -17.29
CA ASP A 22 -9.69 5.87 -18.02
C ASP A 22 -9.96 7.05 -17.09
N ASN A 23 -8.89 7.76 -16.69
CA ASN A 23 -8.92 8.86 -15.73
C ASN A 23 -9.62 8.53 -14.40
N CYS A 24 -9.53 7.29 -13.96
CA CYS A 24 -10.14 6.79 -12.71
C CYS A 24 -9.36 5.59 -12.14
N GLY A 25 -9.87 5.06 -11.03
CA GLY A 25 -9.27 3.92 -10.35
C GLY A 25 -8.04 4.29 -9.52
N SER A 26 -7.34 3.27 -9.02
CA SER A 26 -6.23 3.44 -8.08
C SER A 26 -4.99 4.14 -8.68
N THR A 27 -4.91 4.28 -10.00
CA THR A 27 -3.82 4.97 -10.69
C THR A 27 -4.12 6.44 -11.03
N HIS A 28 -5.37 6.89 -10.88
CA HIS A 28 -5.84 8.24 -11.20
C HIS A 28 -6.83 8.73 -10.14
N LEU A 29 -6.29 9.28 -9.05
CA LEU A 29 -7.06 9.66 -7.87
C LEU A 29 -7.59 11.10 -7.90
N GLU A 30 -7.13 11.93 -8.83
CA GLU A 30 -7.36 13.37 -8.84
C GLU A 30 -8.86 13.72 -8.83
N ASN A 31 -9.67 12.98 -9.60
CA ASN A 31 -11.11 13.18 -9.65
C ASN A 31 -11.77 12.77 -8.32
N LEU A 32 -11.32 11.68 -7.71
CA LEU A 32 -11.85 11.21 -6.43
C LEU A 32 -11.48 12.18 -5.30
N GLN A 33 -10.24 12.65 -5.26
CA GLN A 33 -9.75 13.62 -4.26
C GLN A 33 -10.61 14.88 -4.28
N LYS A 34 -10.82 15.44 -5.48
CA LYS A 34 -11.65 16.62 -5.67
C LYS A 34 -13.10 16.36 -5.23
N TYR A 35 -13.67 15.23 -5.64
CA TYR A 35 -15.06 14.88 -5.32
C TYR A 35 -15.29 14.73 -3.81
N VAL A 36 -14.39 14.03 -3.12
CA VAL A 36 -14.46 13.85 -1.65
C VAL A 36 -14.52 15.20 -0.93
N VAL A 37 -13.62 16.12 -1.29
CA VAL A 37 -13.54 17.44 -0.68
C VAL A 37 -14.75 18.30 -1.00
N GLU A 38 -15.16 18.36 -2.28
CA GLU A 38 -16.28 19.20 -2.73
C GLU A 38 -17.62 18.77 -2.13
N HIS A 39 -17.79 17.47 -1.82
CA HIS A 39 -19.04 16.93 -1.28
C HIS A 39 -18.96 16.67 0.23
N GLY A 40 -17.82 16.96 0.88
CA GLY A 40 -17.65 16.76 2.32
C GLY A 40 -17.81 15.30 2.75
N LEU A 41 -17.30 14.37 1.94
CA LEU A 41 -17.40 12.94 2.22
C LEU A 41 -16.38 12.50 3.26
N MET A 42 -16.69 11.44 4.00
CA MET A 42 -15.81 10.91 5.06
C MET A 42 -14.55 10.25 4.51
N ALA A 43 -14.64 9.64 3.34
CA ALA A 43 -13.55 8.98 2.62
C ALA A 43 -13.95 8.70 1.17
N GLY A 44 -12.95 8.50 0.32
CA GLY A 44 -13.11 7.97 -1.04
C GLY A 44 -12.28 6.69 -1.20
N PHE A 45 -12.76 5.76 -2.00
CA PHE A 45 -12.09 4.49 -2.29
C PHE A 45 -11.97 4.29 -3.80
N ALA A 46 -10.76 4.06 -4.28
CA ALA A 46 -10.48 3.84 -5.69
C ALA A 46 -9.91 2.44 -5.89
N PHE A 47 -10.56 1.68 -6.73
CA PHE A 47 -10.18 0.32 -7.11
C PHE A 47 -9.47 0.33 -8.46
N ASP A 48 -8.65 -0.66 -8.74
CA ASP A 48 -8.16 -0.91 -10.09
C ASP A 48 -9.12 -1.79 -10.92
N GLY A 49 -8.69 -2.23 -12.10
CA GLY A 49 -9.61 -2.82 -13.08
C GLY A 49 -10.21 -4.16 -12.67
N ASP A 50 -9.55 -4.96 -11.84
CA ASP A 50 -10.03 -6.24 -11.29
C ASP A 50 -10.30 -6.19 -9.79
N ALA A 51 -10.22 -4.96 -9.21
CA ALA A 51 -10.54 -4.64 -7.82
C ALA A 51 -9.71 -5.42 -6.77
N ASP A 52 -8.52 -5.92 -7.16
CA ASP A 52 -7.60 -6.56 -6.25
C ASP A 52 -6.78 -5.56 -5.43
N ARG A 53 -6.81 -4.28 -5.83
CA ARG A 53 -6.15 -3.14 -5.19
C ARG A 53 -7.13 -2.07 -4.76
N LEU A 54 -6.76 -1.39 -3.69
CA LEU A 54 -7.46 -0.24 -3.15
C LEU A 54 -6.48 0.87 -2.77
N LEU A 55 -6.72 2.08 -3.25
CA LEU A 55 -6.20 3.29 -2.61
C LEU A 55 -7.34 4.11 -2.06
N ALA A 56 -7.12 4.74 -0.90
CA ALA A 56 -8.13 5.56 -0.27
C ALA A 56 -7.75 7.05 -0.33
N VAL A 57 -8.77 7.89 -0.18
CA VAL A 57 -8.66 9.34 -0.07
C VAL A 57 -9.38 9.75 1.21
N ASP A 58 -8.72 10.52 2.06
CA ASP A 58 -9.33 11.00 3.28
C ASP A 58 -10.23 12.22 3.05
N GLU A 59 -10.89 12.69 4.10
CA GLU A 59 -11.83 13.83 4.06
C GLU A 59 -11.19 15.15 3.63
N ASN A 60 -9.85 15.26 3.66
CA ASN A 60 -9.10 16.44 3.23
C ASN A 60 -8.65 16.34 1.76
N GLY A 61 -8.85 15.19 1.13
CA GLY A 61 -8.37 14.91 -0.21
C GLY A 61 -6.96 14.31 -0.27
N ASP A 62 -6.37 13.96 0.87
CA ASP A 62 -5.05 13.35 0.91
C ASP A 62 -5.11 11.85 0.65
N VAL A 63 -4.12 11.35 -0.09
CA VAL A 63 -4.04 9.92 -0.45
C VAL A 63 -3.59 9.09 0.75
N VAL A 64 -4.32 8.02 1.00
CA VAL A 64 -4.00 6.95 1.94
C VAL A 64 -3.65 5.72 1.12
N ASP A 65 -2.35 5.49 0.93
CA ASP A 65 -1.81 4.40 0.10
C ASP A 65 -1.84 3.04 0.83
N GLY A 66 -1.42 1.98 0.14
CA GLY A 66 -1.42 0.63 0.68
C GLY A 66 -0.59 0.49 1.97
N ASP A 67 0.53 1.16 2.09
CA ASP A 67 1.35 1.11 3.31
C ASP A 67 0.59 1.73 4.50
N LYS A 68 -0.05 2.89 4.31
CA LYS A 68 -0.89 3.50 5.36
C LYS A 68 -2.10 2.64 5.69
N ILE A 69 -2.76 2.05 4.70
CA ILE A 69 -3.89 1.14 4.91
C ILE A 69 -3.46 -0.06 5.76
N ILE A 70 -2.34 -0.71 5.41
CA ILE A 70 -1.79 -1.83 6.19
C ILE A 70 -1.45 -1.37 7.61
N ALA A 71 -0.83 -0.20 7.78
CA ALA A 71 -0.49 0.34 9.09
C ALA A 71 -1.73 0.58 9.96
N ILE A 72 -2.78 1.22 9.40
CA ILE A 72 -4.05 1.47 10.09
C ILE A 72 -4.68 0.15 10.54
N CYS A 73 -4.80 -0.81 9.62
CA CYS A 73 -5.46 -2.08 9.89
C CYS A 73 -4.64 -2.97 10.85
N ALA A 74 -3.31 -3.04 10.67
CA ALA A 74 -2.44 -3.81 11.54
C ALA A 74 -2.49 -3.29 13.00
N LYS A 75 -2.50 -1.96 13.17
CA LYS A 75 -2.64 -1.36 14.50
C LYS A 75 -3.98 -1.70 15.15
N ASP A 76 -5.08 -1.58 14.40
CA ASP A 76 -6.41 -1.93 14.86
C ASP A 76 -6.53 -3.43 15.21
N MET A 77 -5.98 -4.30 14.36
CA MET A 77 -5.96 -5.75 14.60
C MET A 77 -5.14 -6.09 15.85
N LYS A 78 -3.99 -5.44 16.05
CA LYS A 78 -3.18 -5.62 17.25
C LYS A 78 -3.94 -5.20 18.53
N GLU A 79 -4.59 -4.04 18.50
CA GLU A 79 -5.42 -3.57 19.62
C GLU A 79 -6.56 -4.52 19.96
N ARG A 80 -7.08 -5.28 18.97
CA ARG A 80 -8.12 -6.30 19.14
C ARG A 80 -7.59 -7.70 19.47
N GLY A 81 -6.26 -7.90 19.44
CA GLY A 81 -5.63 -9.21 19.61
C GLY A 81 -5.84 -10.16 18.42
N GLU A 82 -6.03 -9.61 17.23
CA GLU A 82 -6.28 -10.33 15.97
C GLU A 82 -5.11 -10.26 14.99
N LEU A 83 -4.00 -9.60 15.36
CA LEU A 83 -2.79 -9.54 14.56
C LEU A 83 -1.90 -10.75 14.86
N ASP A 84 -2.07 -11.81 14.11
CA ASP A 84 -1.33 -13.07 14.32
C ASP A 84 0.19 -12.84 14.24
N GLY A 85 0.88 -13.27 15.29
CA GLY A 85 2.33 -13.11 15.44
C GLY A 85 2.78 -11.67 15.64
N ASP A 86 1.87 -10.73 15.92
CA ASP A 86 2.16 -9.28 15.97
C ASP A 86 2.96 -8.82 14.74
N ALA A 87 2.60 -9.30 13.54
CA ALA A 87 3.37 -9.10 12.33
C ALA A 87 2.54 -8.59 11.16
N ALA A 88 3.19 -7.80 10.29
CA ALA A 88 2.67 -7.41 8.99
C ALA A 88 3.70 -7.72 7.89
N VAL A 89 3.24 -8.27 6.77
CA VAL A 89 4.11 -8.66 5.65
C VAL A 89 4.03 -7.60 4.55
N VAL A 90 5.18 -7.04 4.17
CA VAL A 90 5.28 -6.03 3.11
C VAL A 90 6.40 -6.36 2.13
N THR A 91 6.53 -5.58 1.07
CA THR A 91 7.63 -5.76 0.12
C THR A 91 8.77 -4.79 0.38
N VAL A 92 9.90 -5.03 -0.26
CA VAL A 92 11.04 -4.10 -0.24
C VAL A 92 10.69 -2.69 -0.77
N MET A 93 9.55 -2.52 -1.42
CA MET A 93 9.09 -1.22 -1.95
C MET A 93 8.39 -0.35 -0.91
N SER A 94 7.93 -0.92 0.20
CA SER A 94 7.21 -0.18 1.24
C SER A 94 8.03 0.98 1.77
N ASN A 95 7.38 2.09 2.06
CA ASN A 95 8.00 3.31 2.55
C ASN A 95 8.76 3.07 3.86
N MET A 96 9.86 3.78 4.08
CA MET A 96 10.62 3.68 5.34
C MET A 96 9.77 4.02 6.56
N GLY A 97 8.79 4.90 6.41
CA GLY A 97 7.84 5.23 7.47
C GLY A 97 7.06 4.02 7.97
N PHE A 98 6.81 3.01 7.11
CA PHE A 98 6.18 1.76 7.54
C PHE A 98 7.07 0.95 8.49
N HIS A 99 8.37 0.88 8.21
CA HIS A 99 9.32 0.20 9.11
C HIS A 99 9.38 0.89 10.49
N LYS A 100 9.42 2.23 10.48
CA LYS A 100 9.38 3.00 11.71
C LYS A 100 8.05 2.81 12.46
N PHE A 101 6.92 2.86 11.76
CA PHE A 101 5.60 2.56 12.33
C PHE A 101 5.59 1.20 13.03
N CYS A 102 6.11 0.16 12.39
CA CYS A 102 6.18 -1.18 12.98
C CYS A 102 7.01 -1.20 14.25
N ALA A 103 8.19 -0.57 14.25
CA ALA A 103 9.06 -0.49 15.42
C ALA A 103 8.39 0.28 16.58
N ASP A 104 7.74 1.42 16.29
CA ASP A 104 7.07 2.25 17.29
C ASP A 104 5.83 1.59 17.91
N ASN A 105 5.26 0.57 17.26
CA ASN A 105 4.06 -0.15 17.72
C ASN A 105 4.32 -1.61 18.10
N ASP A 106 5.59 -2.03 18.24
CA ASP A 106 5.97 -3.42 18.53
C ASP A 106 5.35 -4.44 17.55
N ILE A 107 5.30 -4.09 16.26
CA ILE A 107 4.84 -4.94 15.16
C ILE A 107 6.07 -5.46 14.42
N HIS A 108 6.15 -6.76 14.21
CA HIS A 108 7.20 -7.34 13.38
C HIS A 108 6.95 -7.01 11.91
N CYS A 109 7.89 -6.30 11.29
CA CYS A 109 7.85 -6.00 9.86
C CYS A 109 8.55 -7.12 9.07
N GLU A 110 7.79 -7.99 8.46
CA GLU A 110 8.31 -9.04 7.59
C GLU A 110 8.42 -8.52 6.16
N ILE A 111 9.62 -8.60 5.57
CA ILE A 111 9.90 -8.00 4.26
C ILE A 111 10.11 -9.08 3.21
N THR A 112 9.40 -8.98 2.09
CA THR A 112 9.52 -9.88 0.95
C THR A 112 10.04 -9.17 -0.29
N LYS A 113 10.29 -9.94 -1.34
CA LYS A 113 10.49 -9.42 -2.69
C LYS A 113 9.19 -8.80 -3.21
N VAL A 114 9.30 -7.93 -4.21
CA VAL A 114 8.14 -7.35 -4.91
C VAL A 114 7.32 -8.45 -5.59
N GLY A 115 6.04 -8.42 -5.39
CA GLY A 115 5.04 -9.32 -5.94
C GLY A 115 4.14 -9.91 -4.86
N ASP A 116 2.85 -9.83 -5.09
CA ASP A 116 1.76 -10.33 -4.25
C ASP A 116 1.95 -11.80 -3.84
N ARG A 117 2.42 -12.61 -4.78
CA ARG A 117 2.75 -14.02 -4.54
C ARG A 117 3.73 -14.20 -3.38
N TYR A 118 4.79 -13.39 -3.29
CA TYR A 118 5.80 -13.53 -2.23
C TYR A 118 5.24 -13.08 -0.87
N VAL A 119 4.36 -12.08 -0.89
CA VAL A 119 3.65 -11.65 0.31
C VAL A 119 2.76 -12.78 0.81
N LEU A 120 1.92 -13.35 -0.05
CA LEU A 120 1.02 -14.45 0.31
C LEU A 120 1.79 -15.69 0.78
N GLU A 121 2.82 -16.13 0.05
CA GLU A 121 3.65 -17.29 0.44
C GLU A 121 4.22 -17.10 1.85
N ARG A 122 4.71 -15.89 2.18
CA ARG A 122 5.25 -15.59 3.50
C ARG A 122 4.16 -15.56 4.58
N MET A 123 2.99 -14.98 4.29
CA MET A 123 1.86 -14.98 5.21
C MET A 123 1.41 -16.40 5.55
N LEU A 124 1.29 -17.28 4.55
CA LEU A 124 0.92 -18.68 4.74
C LEU A 124 1.97 -19.47 5.52
N GLU A 125 3.26 -19.25 5.22
CA GLU A 125 4.37 -19.92 5.92
C GLU A 125 4.40 -19.60 7.42
N LYS A 126 4.12 -18.35 7.77
CA LYS A 126 4.23 -17.84 9.15
C LYS A 126 2.91 -17.75 9.88
N GLY A 127 1.79 -17.88 9.18
CA GLY A 127 0.45 -17.70 9.74
C GLY A 127 0.13 -16.23 10.06
N TYR A 128 0.67 -15.27 9.31
CA TYR A 128 0.42 -13.85 9.55
C TYR A 128 -0.90 -13.40 8.92
N ALA A 129 -1.63 -12.54 9.63
CA ALA A 129 -2.99 -12.17 9.30
C ALA A 129 -3.11 -11.09 8.22
N ILE A 130 -2.12 -10.18 8.10
CA ILE A 130 -2.16 -9.05 7.14
C ILE A 130 -0.84 -8.90 6.40
N GLY A 131 -0.93 -8.57 5.13
CA GLY A 131 0.23 -8.20 4.30
C GLY A 131 -0.21 -7.50 3.01
N GLY A 132 0.75 -6.94 2.30
CA GLY A 132 0.43 -6.29 1.03
C GLY A 132 1.56 -5.42 0.48
N GLU A 133 1.17 -4.54 -0.42
CA GLU A 133 2.05 -3.64 -1.15
C GLU A 133 1.57 -2.19 -1.08
N GLN A 134 2.50 -1.24 -1.18
CA GLN A 134 2.17 0.20 -1.26
C GLN A 134 1.17 0.52 -2.38
N SER A 135 1.16 -0.26 -3.46
CA SER A 135 0.22 -0.12 -4.59
C SER A 135 -1.24 -0.37 -4.22
N GLY A 136 -1.52 -0.84 -3.00
CA GLY A 136 -2.88 -1.07 -2.52
C GLY A 136 -3.36 -2.52 -2.61
N HIS A 137 -2.53 -3.46 -3.07
CA HIS A 137 -2.83 -4.89 -2.99
C HIS A 137 -2.65 -5.35 -1.54
N VAL A 138 -3.75 -5.49 -0.80
CA VAL A 138 -3.75 -5.85 0.62
C VAL A 138 -4.49 -7.15 0.83
N ILE A 139 -3.84 -8.08 1.55
CA ILE A 139 -4.34 -9.40 1.86
C ILE A 139 -4.70 -9.46 3.36
N PHE A 140 -5.93 -9.81 3.66
CA PHE A 140 -6.40 -10.18 4.98
C PHE A 140 -6.61 -11.69 4.99
N LEU A 141 -5.66 -12.45 5.48
CA LEU A 141 -5.62 -13.92 5.31
C LEU A 141 -6.83 -14.64 5.94
N HIS A 142 -7.45 -14.07 6.96
CA HIS A 142 -8.68 -14.58 7.55
C HIS A 142 -9.92 -14.44 6.65
N HIS A 143 -9.82 -13.61 5.59
CA HIS A 143 -10.94 -13.35 4.66
C HIS A 143 -10.67 -13.87 3.25
N SER A 144 -9.44 -13.69 2.75
CA SER A 144 -9.07 -14.05 1.38
C SER A 144 -7.60 -14.42 1.28
N THR A 145 -7.25 -15.25 0.31
CA THR A 145 -5.87 -15.59 -0.05
C THR A 145 -5.32 -14.75 -1.20
N THR A 146 -5.98 -13.64 -1.51
CA THR A 146 -5.52 -12.65 -2.51
C THR A 146 -5.85 -11.26 -2.03
N GLY A 147 -5.27 -10.23 -2.63
CA GLY A 147 -5.72 -8.86 -2.46
C GLY A 147 -7.20 -8.74 -2.83
N ASP A 148 -7.91 -7.96 -2.05
CA ASP A 148 -9.33 -7.68 -2.24
C ASP A 148 -9.60 -6.26 -1.78
N GLY A 149 -9.82 -5.37 -2.75
CA GLY A 149 -10.05 -3.96 -2.48
C GLY A 149 -11.34 -3.71 -1.70
N GLU A 150 -12.40 -4.50 -1.95
CA GLU A 150 -13.67 -4.32 -1.24
C GLU A 150 -13.56 -4.75 0.24
N VAL A 151 -12.90 -5.86 0.50
CA VAL A 151 -12.57 -6.30 1.87
C VAL A 151 -11.68 -5.25 2.54
N THR A 152 -10.68 -4.75 1.85
CA THR A 152 -9.76 -3.72 2.36
C THR A 152 -10.51 -2.44 2.75
N ALA A 153 -11.41 -1.94 1.89
CA ALA A 153 -12.25 -0.79 2.21
C ALA A 153 -13.16 -1.06 3.42
N ALA A 154 -13.74 -2.25 3.52
CA ALA A 154 -14.57 -2.63 4.64
C ALA A 154 -13.79 -2.64 5.96
N GLN A 155 -12.54 -3.12 5.97
CA GLN A 155 -11.67 -3.12 7.15
C GLN A 155 -11.28 -1.69 7.57
N VAL A 156 -10.98 -0.81 6.63
CA VAL A 156 -10.73 0.62 6.91
C VAL A 156 -11.96 1.27 7.53
N LEU A 157 -13.14 1.09 6.92
CA LEU A 157 -14.41 1.63 7.43
C LEU A 157 -14.76 1.06 8.81
N GLN A 158 -14.50 -0.22 9.05
CA GLN A 158 -14.68 -0.85 10.36
C GLN A 158 -13.79 -0.17 11.41
N THR A 159 -12.53 0.09 11.08
CA THR A 159 -11.58 0.77 11.98
C THR A 159 -12.04 2.20 12.26
N MET A 160 -12.46 2.96 11.24
CA MET A 160 -13.04 4.30 11.43
C MET A 160 -14.25 4.27 12.36
N LYS A 161 -15.20 3.35 12.12
CA LYS A 161 -16.40 3.21 12.94
C LYS A 161 -16.11 2.80 14.36
N ARG A 162 -15.21 1.83 14.57
CA ARG A 162 -14.83 1.33 15.89
C ARG A 162 -14.14 2.39 16.74
N THR A 163 -13.24 3.17 16.12
CA THR A 163 -12.42 4.17 16.82
C THR A 163 -13.12 5.52 16.94
N GLY A 164 -14.12 5.80 16.11
CA GLY A 164 -14.75 7.12 15.98
C GLY A 164 -13.83 8.17 15.37
N LYS A 165 -12.71 7.78 14.76
CA LYS A 165 -11.73 8.68 14.13
C LYS A 165 -11.98 8.82 12.64
N SER A 166 -11.64 9.98 12.09
CA SER A 166 -11.60 10.19 10.65
C SER A 166 -10.44 9.43 10.00
N LEU A 167 -10.48 9.28 8.67
CA LEU A 167 -9.42 8.58 7.95
C LEU A 167 -8.09 9.34 8.04
N SER A 168 -8.12 10.67 7.99
CA SER A 168 -6.91 11.50 8.16
C SER A 168 -6.28 11.34 9.55
N GLU A 169 -7.11 11.21 10.59
CA GLU A 169 -6.61 10.96 11.95
C GLU A 169 -5.95 9.58 12.08
N LEU A 170 -6.57 8.55 11.46
CA LEU A 170 -6.00 7.21 11.43
C LEU A 170 -4.70 7.16 10.63
N ALA A 171 -4.63 7.84 9.50
CA ALA A 171 -3.45 7.88 8.63
C ALA A 171 -2.22 8.53 9.29
N LYS A 172 -2.40 9.31 10.36
CA LYS A 172 -1.29 9.86 11.17
C LYS A 172 -0.51 8.80 11.95
N CYS A 173 -0.98 7.56 12.01
CA CYS A 173 -0.24 6.48 12.66
C CYS A 173 1.11 6.18 11.98
N MET A 174 1.25 6.53 10.70
CA MET A 174 2.45 6.33 9.89
C MET A 174 2.85 7.64 9.21
N GLU A 175 4.08 8.09 9.47
CA GLU A 175 4.71 9.19 8.74
C GLU A 175 5.24 8.67 7.39
N VAL A 176 5.02 9.42 6.31
CA VAL A 176 5.56 9.08 4.99
C VAL A 176 6.88 9.79 4.77
N TYR A 177 7.95 9.02 4.60
CA TYR A 177 9.26 9.56 4.24
C TYR A 177 9.30 9.90 2.76
N PRO A 178 9.95 11.00 2.37
CA PRO A 178 10.12 11.37 0.97
C PRO A 178 10.73 10.24 0.16
N GLN A 179 10.11 9.88 -0.95
CA GLN A 179 10.55 8.81 -1.83
C GLN A 179 10.66 9.29 -3.27
N VAL A 180 11.75 8.96 -3.94
CA VAL A 180 11.96 9.26 -5.36
C VAL A 180 12.11 7.95 -6.12
N LEU A 181 11.21 7.71 -7.07
CA LEU A 181 11.28 6.58 -7.98
C LEU A 181 11.80 7.05 -9.34
N LYS A 182 12.91 6.46 -9.80
CA LYS A 182 13.45 6.71 -11.15
C LYS A 182 13.53 5.42 -11.93
N ASN A 183 12.85 5.38 -13.08
CA ASN A 183 12.98 4.30 -14.04
C ASN A 183 14.03 4.67 -15.09
N VAL A 184 15.01 3.79 -15.28
CA VAL A 184 16.06 3.95 -16.29
C VAL A 184 15.94 2.80 -17.29
N ARG A 185 15.78 3.15 -18.58
CA ARG A 185 15.75 2.14 -19.64
C ARG A 185 17.16 1.63 -19.89
N VAL A 186 17.36 0.33 -19.81
CA VAL A 186 18.64 -0.33 -20.06
C VAL A 186 18.46 -1.49 -21.05
N SER A 187 19.53 -1.82 -21.78
CA SER A 187 19.53 -2.99 -22.65
C SER A 187 19.50 -4.29 -21.87
N ASN A 188 19.12 -5.40 -22.50
CA ASN A 188 19.16 -6.75 -21.87
C ASN A 188 20.58 -7.11 -21.39
N ILE A 189 21.63 -6.69 -22.12
CA ILE A 189 23.01 -6.86 -21.67
C ILE A 189 23.29 -6.05 -20.42
N GLY A 190 22.76 -4.81 -20.34
CA GLY A 190 22.84 -3.98 -19.15
C GLY A 190 22.13 -4.59 -17.94
N LYS A 191 20.96 -5.20 -18.14
CA LYS A 191 20.25 -5.92 -17.07
C LYS A 191 21.10 -7.06 -16.50
N VAL A 192 21.77 -7.85 -17.35
CA VAL A 192 22.64 -8.96 -16.92
C VAL A 192 23.90 -8.46 -16.20
N ARG A 193 24.51 -7.38 -16.68
CA ARG A 193 25.74 -6.82 -16.08
C ARG A 193 25.49 -6.08 -14.76
N PHE A 194 24.30 -5.60 -14.53
CA PHE A 194 23.94 -4.79 -13.36
C PHE A 194 24.48 -5.37 -12.04
N SER A 195 24.29 -6.66 -11.80
CA SER A 195 24.70 -7.31 -10.54
C SER A 195 26.22 -7.45 -10.38
N SER A 196 26.98 -7.40 -11.47
CA SER A 196 28.45 -7.58 -11.50
C SER A 196 29.23 -6.30 -11.76
N ASP A 197 28.57 -5.18 -12.04
CA ASP A 197 29.21 -3.91 -12.36
C ASP A 197 29.70 -3.20 -11.10
N GLU A 198 31.02 -3.08 -10.96
CA GLU A 198 31.67 -2.49 -9.77
C GLU A 198 31.46 -0.97 -9.66
N GLU A 199 31.25 -0.25 -10.77
CA GLU A 199 30.97 1.18 -10.71
C GLU A 199 29.56 1.44 -10.18
N ILE A 200 28.59 0.64 -10.62
CA ILE A 200 27.22 0.70 -10.09
C ILE A 200 27.20 0.38 -8.60
N LYS A 201 27.88 -0.68 -8.18
CA LYS A 201 27.99 -1.04 -6.75
C LYS A 201 28.59 0.09 -5.92
N LYS A 202 29.67 0.70 -6.39
CA LYS A 202 30.32 1.84 -5.72
C LYS A 202 29.38 3.05 -5.64
N ALA A 203 28.63 3.34 -6.71
CA ALA A 203 27.68 4.44 -6.70
C ALA A 203 26.54 4.22 -5.71
N ILE A 204 26.01 2.98 -5.63
CA ILE A 204 24.97 2.61 -4.65
C ILE A 204 25.54 2.77 -3.23
N ALA A 205 26.68 2.16 -2.94
CA ALA A 205 27.31 2.23 -1.63
C ALA A 205 27.63 3.67 -1.18
N LYS A 206 28.02 4.55 -2.13
CA LYS A 206 28.22 5.95 -1.85
C LYS A 206 26.90 6.65 -1.45
N ALA A 207 25.82 6.41 -2.20
CA ALA A 207 24.53 7.00 -1.91
C ALA A 207 23.96 6.49 -0.58
N GLU A 208 24.11 5.20 -0.28
CA GLU A 208 23.75 4.61 1.03
C GLU A 208 24.54 5.25 2.18
N ALA A 209 25.83 5.46 1.99
CA ALA A 209 26.68 6.12 3.00
C ALA A 209 26.30 7.59 3.23
N GLU A 210 25.88 8.30 2.18
CA GLU A 210 25.40 9.69 2.29
C GLU A 210 24.05 9.79 3.03
N LEU A 211 23.16 8.81 2.85
CA LEU A 211 21.87 8.75 3.54
C LEU A 211 21.97 8.26 4.98
N GLY A 212 22.95 7.42 5.28
CA GLY A 212 23.14 6.85 6.61
C GLY A 212 21.93 6.05 7.08
N GLU A 213 21.52 6.26 8.34
CA GLU A 213 20.34 5.60 8.93
C GLU A 213 19.02 6.30 8.56
N ASP A 214 19.09 7.52 8.01
CA ASP A 214 17.92 8.34 7.70
C ASP A 214 17.33 8.05 6.30
N GLY A 215 17.96 7.14 5.53
CA GLY A 215 17.50 6.85 4.18
C GLY A 215 17.89 5.49 3.67
N ARG A 216 17.33 5.13 2.52
CA ARG A 216 17.55 3.84 1.86
C ARG A 216 17.69 4.03 0.35
N VAL A 217 18.59 3.29 -0.26
CA VAL A 217 18.70 3.16 -1.71
C VAL A 217 18.23 1.77 -2.12
N LEU A 218 17.24 1.70 -3.02
CA LEU A 218 16.78 0.46 -3.59
C LEU A 218 16.99 0.49 -5.10
N VAL A 219 17.86 -0.37 -5.60
CA VAL A 219 18.08 -0.52 -7.05
C VAL A 219 17.77 -1.95 -7.46
N ARG A 220 16.90 -2.09 -8.46
CA ARG A 220 16.48 -3.41 -8.93
C ARG A 220 16.28 -3.42 -10.44
N VAL A 221 16.45 -4.58 -11.04
CA VAL A 221 16.05 -4.84 -12.42
C VAL A 221 14.55 -5.10 -12.45
N SER A 222 13.82 -4.36 -13.31
CA SER A 222 12.39 -4.62 -13.52
C SER A 222 12.18 -5.93 -14.25
N GLY A 223 11.22 -6.74 -13.78
CA GLY A 223 10.77 -7.96 -14.46
C GLY A 223 9.78 -7.68 -15.59
N THR A 224 9.20 -6.48 -15.65
CA THR A 224 8.32 -6.01 -16.73
C THR A 224 9.12 -5.15 -17.71
N GLU A 225 8.80 -5.24 -19.01
CA GLU A 225 9.44 -4.42 -20.05
C GLU A 225 9.02 -2.96 -19.99
#